data_cbb6307084c2eedde925dcd1a33615c6
#
_entry.id   cbb6307084c2eedde925dcd1a33615c6
#
_cell.length_a   1.000
_cell.length_b   1.000
_cell.length_c   1.000
_cell.angle_alpha   90.00
_cell.angle_beta   90.00
_cell.angle_gamma   90.00
#
_symmetry.space_group_name_H-M   'P 1'
#
loop_
_entity.id
_entity.type
_entity.pdbx_description
1 polymer ?
#
loop_
_entity_poly.entity_id
_entity_poly.type
_entity_poly.pdbx_seq_one_letter_code
_entity_poly.pdbx_strand_id
1 'polypeptide(L)'
;MEKWYDKYLSIYGKTFDEIPDSVLDEIKNNLAEKQSPEPLVSIVVIAYNEECRLAACLWSLSELQTKYPIEILGVNNNSKDRTEEVYQRLGLPYFTELRQSPGFARQCGLENAKGKYHFCIDADTFYPAQYVDLMMTKLTKPNVSCVSSFWSFFPDENHSRFGLFLFEMIRDMFLFVQHFKRPELCVRGMVFAFNADYARKVAIRTDIRRGEDGSLALSLKPFGKITFLYNRKARPVTGYGTIGSQSLWQSFVQHVKIQGKGLSRIFYKKDHYEDSEDNLVKRE
;
A
#
# COMPACT_ATOMS: atom_id res chain seq x y z
N MET A 1 -5.75 -9.77 24.92
CA MET A 1 -6.67 -10.11 23.82
C MET A 1 -5.85 -10.14 22.54
N GLU A 2 -5.82 -11.27 21.89
CA GLU A 2 -5.11 -11.51 20.63
C GLU A 2 -5.66 -10.60 19.52
N LYS A 3 -4.78 -10.07 18.68
CA LYS A 3 -5.14 -9.23 17.56
C LYS A 3 -5.25 -10.09 16.30
N TRP A 4 -6.08 -9.68 15.36
CA TRP A 4 -6.29 -10.40 14.12
C TRP A 4 -5.00 -10.62 13.30
N TYR A 5 -3.97 -9.81 13.52
CA TYR A 5 -2.68 -9.87 12.81
C TYR A 5 -1.58 -10.59 13.60
N ASP A 6 -1.81 -10.97 14.87
CA ASP A 6 -0.76 -11.54 15.73
C ASP A 6 -0.13 -12.81 15.13
N LYS A 7 -0.93 -13.63 14.43
CA LYS A 7 -0.42 -14.84 13.76
C LYS A 7 0.60 -14.53 12.66
N TYR A 8 0.42 -13.47 11.89
CA TYR A 8 1.35 -13.10 10.82
C TYR A 8 2.68 -12.58 11.37
N LEU A 9 2.66 -11.98 12.56
CA LEU A 9 3.88 -11.57 13.27
C LEU A 9 4.75 -12.77 13.64
N SER A 10 4.21 -13.99 13.72
CA SER A 10 4.98 -15.19 14.03
C SER A 10 6.08 -15.51 13.02
N ILE A 11 5.92 -15.05 11.78
CA ILE A 11 6.90 -15.21 10.70
C ILE A 11 7.46 -13.88 10.17
N TYR A 12 6.95 -12.74 10.61
CA TYR A 12 7.44 -11.43 10.21
C TYR A 12 8.83 -11.16 10.77
N GLY A 13 9.75 -10.74 9.91
CA GLY A 13 11.15 -10.53 10.27
C GLY A 13 12.02 -11.79 10.24
N LYS A 14 11.44 -12.96 9.98
CA LYS A 14 12.20 -14.21 9.77
C LYS A 14 12.71 -14.30 8.35
N THR A 15 13.91 -14.85 8.19
CA THR A 15 14.43 -15.24 6.89
C THR A 15 13.58 -16.36 6.30
N PHE A 16 13.65 -16.52 4.99
CA PHE A 16 12.85 -17.50 4.27
C PHE A 16 13.00 -18.93 4.83
N ASP A 17 14.23 -19.33 5.20
CA ASP A 17 14.53 -20.68 5.73
C ASP A 17 14.02 -20.91 7.17
N GLU A 18 13.66 -19.85 7.90
CA GLU A 18 13.11 -19.94 9.26
C GLU A 18 11.59 -20.09 9.28
N ILE A 19 10.93 -19.98 8.11
CA ILE A 19 9.49 -20.12 8.00
C ILE A 19 9.13 -21.60 7.84
N PRO A 20 8.27 -22.19 8.70
CA PRO A 20 7.89 -23.59 8.58
C PRO A 20 7.22 -23.88 7.22
N ASP A 21 7.62 -25.03 6.60
CA ASP A 21 7.05 -25.46 5.31
C ASP A 21 5.53 -25.58 5.36
N SER A 22 4.97 -26.04 6.47
CA SER A 22 3.51 -26.14 6.65
C SER A 22 2.80 -24.80 6.51
N VAL A 23 3.42 -23.71 6.97
CA VAL A 23 2.89 -22.35 6.82
C VAL A 23 3.02 -21.88 5.38
N LEU A 24 4.17 -22.15 4.73
CA LEU A 24 4.36 -21.81 3.31
C LEU A 24 3.37 -22.55 2.41
N ASP A 25 3.10 -23.82 2.70
CA ASP A 25 2.12 -24.63 1.95
C ASP A 25 0.68 -24.14 2.18
N GLU A 26 0.32 -23.76 3.41
CA GLU A 26 -0.97 -23.12 3.71
C GLU A 26 -1.15 -21.84 2.88
N ILE A 27 -0.16 -20.93 2.92
CA ILE A 27 -0.22 -19.68 2.16
C ILE A 27 -0.38 -19.97 0.66
N LYS A 28 0.45 -20.87 0.11
CA LYS A 28 0.43 -21.26 -1.30
C LYS A 28 -0.94 -21.75 -1.74
N ASN A 29 -1.51 -22.70 -1.00
CA ASN A 29 -2.80 -23.28 -1.33
C ASN A 29 -3.92 -22.23 -1.28
N ASN A 30 -3.95 -21.43 -0.22
CA ASN A 30 -4.94 -20.37 -0.07
C ASN A 30 -4.80 -19.29 -1.16
N LEU A 31 -3.58 -18.89 -1.55
CA LEU A 31 -3.35 -17.95 -2.65
C LEU A 31 -3.86 -18.50 -3.99
N ALA A 32 -3.62 -19.80 -4.26
CA ALA A 32 -4.10 -20.43 -5.48
C ALA A 32 -5.63 -20.41 -5.57
N GLU A 33 -6.34 -20.65 -4.47
CA GLU A 33 -7.81 -20.61 -4.41
C GLU A 33 -8.39 -19.19 -4.65
N LYS A 34 -7.60 -18.12 -4.41
CA LYS A 34 -8.05 -16.74 -4.62
C LYS A 34 -7.96 -16.31 -6.08
N GLN A 35 -7.18 -16.98 -6.91
CA GLN A 35 -6.95 -16.55 -8.29
C GLN A 35 -8.18 -16.78 -9.16
N SER A 36 -8.74 -15.71 -9.70
CA SER A 36 -9.81 -15.78 -10.70
C SER A 36 -9.25 -15.62 -12.12
N PRO A 37 -9.69 -16.41 -13.10
CA PRO A 37 -9.31 -16.22 -14.49
C PRO A 37 -9.86 -14.91 -15.07
N GLU A 38 -10.99 -14.40 -14.55
CA GLU A 38 -11.64 -13.16 -14.93
C GLU A 38 -11.81 -12.25 -13.71
N PRO A 39 -10.72 -11.63 -13.22
CA PRO A 39 -10.77 -10.83 -12.00
C PRO A 39 -11.45 -9.49 -12.25
N LEU A 40 -12.29 -9.08 -11.30
CA LEU A 40 -12.78 -7.70 -11.22
C LEU A 40 -11.77 -6.80 -10.48
N VAL A 41 -11.02 -7.38 -9.55
CA VAL A 41 -10.06 -6.67 -8.69
C VAL A 41 -8.68 -7.30 -8.83
N SER A 42 -7.67 -6.49 -9.11
CA SER A 42 -6.27 -6.88 -9.05
C SER A 42 -5.63 -6.32 -7.77
N ILE A 43 -5.05 -7.20 -6.98
CA ILE A 43 -4.30 -6.89 -5.77
C ILE A 43 -2.83 -7.04 -6.11
N VAL A 44 -2.10 -5.94 -6.15
CA VAL A 44 -0.72 -5.91 -6.65
C VAL A 44 0.24 -5.58 -5.52
N VAL A 45 1.08 -6.54 -5.18
CA VAL A 45 2.09 -6.47 -4.12
C VAL A 45 3.42 -6.09 -4.73
N ILE A 46 3.92 -4.89 -4.43
CA ILE A 46 5.28 -4.50 -4.82
C ILE A 46 6.27 -4.83 -3.71
N ALA A 47 7.45 -5.36 -4.08
CA ALA A 47 8.49 -5.72 -3.13
C ALA A 47 9.89 -5.34 -3.64
N TYR A 48 10.71 -4.81 -2.73
CA TYR A 48 12.13 -4.54 -2.94
C TYR A 48 12.91 -4.89 -1.69
N ASN A 49 13.65 -5.99 -1.71
CA ASN A 49 14.38 -6.54 -0.56
C ASN A 49 13.46 -6.77 0.64
N GLU A 50 12.41 -7.57 0.42
CA GLU A 50 11.35 -7.86 1.39
C GLU A 50 11.30 -9.35 1.78
N GLU A 51 12.39 -10.10 1.63
CA GLU A 51 12.47 -11.54 1.98
C GLU A 51 11.83 -11.86 3.33
N CYS A 52 12.17 -11.07 4.36
CA CYS A 52 11.74 -11.33 5.73
C CYS A 52 10.30 -10.86 6.03
N ARG A 53 9.61 -10.20 5.11
CA ARG A 53 8.28 -9.61 5.38
C ARG A 53 7.21 -10.06 4.39
N LEU A 54 7.60 -10.34 3.16
CA LEU A 54 6.70 -10.65 2.06
C LEU A 54 5.80 -11.86 2.36
N ALA A 55 6.33 -12.95 2.93
CA ALA A 55 5.54 -14.14 3.23
C ALA A 55 4.42 -13.83 4.25
N ALA A 56 4.69 -13.01 5.26
CA ALA A 56 3.70 -12.60 6.25
C ALA A 56 2.59 -11.71 5.64
N CYS A 57 2.95 -10.79 4.74
CA CYS A 57 2.00 -10.00 3.96
C CYS A 57 1.11 -10.92 3.13
N LEU A 58 1.70 -11.84 2.35
CA LEU A 58 0.98 -12.77 1.49
C LEU A 58 0.10 -13.73 2.30
N TRP A 59 0.51 -14.10 3.52
CA TRP A 59 -0.38 -14.88 4.41
C TRP A 59 -1.66 -14.10 4.72
N SER A 60 -1.55 -12.83 5.07
CA SER A 60 -2.74 -12.00 5.32
C SER A 60 -3.64 -11.85 4.08
N LEU A 61 -3.04 -11.75 2.88
CA LEU A 61 -3.79 -11.67 1.63
C LEU A 61 -4.43 -12.99 1.22
N SER A 62 -3.79 -14.12 1.55
CA SER A 62 -4.34 -15.46 1.29
C SER A 62 -5.64 -15.74 2.07
N GLU A 63 -5.87 -14.99 3.14
CA GLU A 63 -7.07 -15.12 4.00
C GLU A 63 -8.14 -14.06 3.70
N LEU A 64 -7.99 -13.27 2.64
CA LEU A 64 -9.01 -12.33 2.24
C LEU A 64 -10.36 -13.01 2.01
N GLN A 65 -11.40 -12.41 2.55
CA GLN A 65 -12.79 -12.82 2.36
C GLN A 65 -13.47 -11.73 1.54
N THR A 66 -13.75 -12.03 0.29
CA THR A 66 -14.36 -11.08 -0.64
C THR A 66 -15.36 -11.80 -1.56
N LYS A 67 -16.42 -11.08 -1.91
CA LYS A 67 -17.40 -11.55 -2.91
C LYS A 67 -17.00 -11.22 -4.34
N TYR A 68 -15.93 -10.46 -4.52
CA TYR A 68 -15.45 -10.07 -5.85
C TYR A 68 -14.45 -11.10 -6.36
N PRO A 69 -14.49 -11.46 -7.65
CA PRO A 69 -13.41 -12.25 -8.25
C PRO A 69 -12.12 -11.40 -8.25
N ILE A 70 -11.06 -11.96 -7.68
CA ILE A 70 -9.78 -11.27 -7.52
C ILE A 70 -8.65 -12.02 -8.21
N GLU A 71 -7.59 -11.31 -8.53
CA GLU A 71 -6.25 -11.86 -8.74
C GLU A 71 -5.29 -11.19 -7.76
N ILE A 72 -4.26 -11.91 -7.36
CA ILE A 72 -3.16 -11.39 -6.56
C ILE A 72 -1.89 -11.54 -7.38
N LEU A 73 -1.16 -10.44 -7.58
CA LEU A 73 0.05 -10.38 -8.40
C LEU A 73 1.21 -9.80 -7.57
N GLY A 74 2.42 -10.32 -7.81
CA GLY A 74 3.65 -9.76 -7.27
C GLY A 74 4.38 -8.88 -8.28
N VAL A 75 5.12 -7.87 -7.80
CA VAL A 75 6.14 -7.18 -8.58
C VAL A 75 7.44 -7.16 -7.78
N ASN A 76 8.44 -7.88 -8.27
CA ASN A 76 9.81 -7.82 -7.75
C ASN A 76 10.53 -6.64 -8.38
N ASN A 77 10.82 -5.61 -7.59
CA ASN A 77 11.50 -4.41 -8.08
C ASN A 77 13.03 -4.55 -8.00
N ASN A 78 13.57 -5.54 -8.72
CA ASN A 78 15.02 -5.81 -8.80
C ASN A 78 15.66 -6.06 -7.43
N SER A 79 15.04 -6.89 -6.60
CA SER A 79 15.56 -7.26 -5.28
C SER A 79 16.89 -8.01 -5.39
N LYS A 80 17.72 -7.89 -4.36
CA LYS A 80 19.04 -8.52 -4.25
C LYS A 80 19.10 -9.61 -3.18
N ASP A 81 18.03 -9.70 -2.37
CA ASP A 81 17.81 -10.76 -1.40
C ASP A 81 16.95 -11.89 -2.02
N ARG A 82 16.42 -12.76 -1.20
CA ARG A 82 15.58 -13.89 -1.65
C ARG A 82 14.10 -13.55 -1.83
N THR A 83 13.74 -12.28 -2.01
CA THR A 83 12.34 -11.84 -2.26
C THR A 83 11.71 -12.60 -3.43
N GLU A 84 12.45 -12.81 -4.52
CA GLU A 84 11.96 -13.54 -5.70
C GLU A 84 11.63 -15.00 -5.38
N GLU A 85 12.48 -15.66 -4.59
CA GLU A 85 12.26 -17.03 -4.18
C GLU A 85 10.98 -17.18 -3.34
N VAL A 86 10.63 -16.17 -2.54
CA VAL A 86 9.35 -16.17 -1.78
C VAL A 86 8.16 -16.22 -2.74
N TYR A 87 8.14 -15.39 -3.79
CA TYR A 87 7.07 -15.44 -4.79
C TYR A 87 6.99 -16.83 -5.47
N GLN A 88 8.15 -17.36 -5.86
CA GLN A 88 8.24 -18.67 -6.52
C GLN A 88 7.73 -19.81 -5.61
N ARG A 89 8.19 -19.84 -4.35
CA ARG A 89 7.80 -20.89 -3.39
C ARG A 89 6.30 -20.86 -3.08
N LEU A 90 5.73 -19.68 -3.01
CA LEU A 90 4.30 -19.49 -2.75
C LEU A 90 3.44 -19.63 -4.02
N GLY A 91 4.06 -19.83 -5.19
CA GLY A 91 3.35 -19.99 -6.46
C GLY A 91 2.56 -18.75 -6.88
N LEU A 92 2.95 -17.56 -6.39
CA LEU A 92 2.27 -16.33 -6.76
C LEU A 92 2.76 -15.86 -8.14
N PRO A 93 1.86 -15.56 -9.09
CA PRO A 93 2.25 -14.87 -10.33
C PRO A 93 2.96 -13.55 -10.02
N TYR A 94 4.14 -13.33 -10.59
CA TYR A 94 4.86 -12.07 -10.38
C TYR A 94 5.59 -11.63 -11.65
N PHE A 95 5.98 -10.35 -11.67
CA PHE A 95 6.74 -9.71 -12.71
C PHE A 95 7.99 -9.05 -12.11
N THR A 96 9.07 -8.99 -12.87
CA THR A 96 10.29 -8.32 -12.45
C THR A 96 10.41 -6.98 -13.16
N GLU A 97 10.50 -5.89 -12.39
CA GLU A 97 10.80 -4.55 -12.88
C GLU A 97 12.25 -4.19 -12.49
N LEU A 98 13.10 -4.02 -13.49
CA LEU A 98 14.54 -3.80 -13.30
C LEU A 98 14.87 -2.37 -12.87
N ARG A 99 14.03 -1.39 -13.26
CA ARG A 99 14.22 0.01 -12.88
C ARG A 99 13.73 0.24 -11.46
N GLN A 100 14.64 0.62 -10.60
CA GLN A 100 14.39 0.72 -9.16
C GLN A 100 13.65 2.01 -8.78
N SER A 101 12.36 1.94 -8.57
CA SER A 101 11.57 2.89 -7.78
C SER A 101 10.17 2.34 -7.53
N PRO A 102 9.46 2.80 -6.48
CA PRO A 102 8.07 2.44 -6.26
C PRO A 102 7.17 2.78 -7.47
N GLY A 103 7.43 3.90 -8.15
CA GLY A 103 6.71 4.31 -9.35
C GLY A 103 6.82 3.30 -10.48
N PHE A 104 8.03 2.79 -10.79
CA PHE A 104 8.23 1.76 -11.80
C PHE A 104 7.55 0.45 -11.42
N ALA A 105 7.71 0.02 -10.15
CA ALA A 105 7.07 -1.21 -9.67
C ALA A 105 5.53 -1.14 -9.76
N ARG A 106 4.93 -0.02 -9.34
CA ARG A 106 3.48 0.18 -9.45
C ARG A 106 3.00 0.28 -10.90
N GLN A 107 3.77 0.92 -11.79
CA GLN A 107 3.45 0.99 -13.21
C GLN A 107 3.50 -0.41 -13.84
N CYS A 108 4.54 -1.19 -13.58
CA CYS A 108 4.65 -2.58 -14.01
C CYS A 108 3.45 -3.41 -13.52
N GLY A 109 3.06 -3.26 -12.26
CA GLY A 109 1.88 -3.91 -11.72
C GLY A 109 0.58 -3.51 -12.40
N LEU A 110 0.40 -2.21 -12.70
CA LEU A 110 -0.78 -1.71 -13.39
C LEU A 110 -0.90 -2.24 -14.83
N GLU A 111 0.23 -2.34 -15.53
CA GLU A 111 0.29 -2.84 -16.91
C GLU A 111 -0.06 -4.33 -17.02
N ASN A 112 0.29 -5.12 -16.00
CA ASN A 112 0.05 -6.57 -15.97
C ASN A 112 -1.24 -6.97 -15.26
N ALA A 113 -1.90 -6.06 -14.54
CA ALA A 113 -3.16 -6.29 -13.86
C ALA A 113 -4.33 -6.37 -14.86
N LYS A 114 -5.23 -7.35 -14.68
CA LYS A 114 -6.40 -7.59 -15.53
C LYS A 114 -7.67 -6.93 -15.00
N GLY A 115 -7.75 -6.77 -13.66
CA GLY A 115 -8.95 -6.27 -12.99
C GLY A 115 -9.26 -4.81 -13.36
N LYS A 116 -10.55 -4.49 -13.35
CA LYS A 116 -11.05 -3.12 -13.49
C LYS A 116 -10.64 -2.24 -12.30
N TYR A 117 -10.50 -2.81 -11.12
CA TYR A 117 -10.08 -2.11 -9.92
C TYR A 117 -8.73 -2.62 -9.46
N HIS A 118 -7.82 -1.69 -9.20
CA HIS A 118 -6.45 -1.96 -8.80
C HIS A 118 -6.24 -1.57 -7.34
N PHE A 119 -5.68 -2.49 -6.56
CA PHE A 119 -5.31 -2.30 -5.16
C PHE A 119 -3.80 -2.33 -5.04
N CYS A 120 -3.22 -1.24 -4.57
CA CYS A 120 -1.80 -1.18 -4.26
C CYS A 120 -1.53 -1.76 -2.88
N ILE A 121 -0.54 -2.63 -2.81
CA ILE A 121 -0.12 -3.35 -1.61
C ILE A 121 1.39 -3.17 -1.43
N ASP A 122 1.82 -2.87 -0.21
CA ASP A 122 3.23 -2.89 0.17
C ASP A 122 3.53 -4.21 0.91
N ALA A 123 4.69 -4.81 0.63
CA ALA A 123 5.06 -6.16 1.07
C ALA A 123 5.31 -6.30 2.58
N ASP A 124 5.34 -5.20 3.32
CA ASP A 124 5.56 -5.13 4.78
C ASP A 124 4.28 -4.91 5.59
N THR A 125 3.11 -5.05 4.95
CA THR A 125 1.81 -4.65 5.51
C THR A 125 0.84 -5.83 5.55
N PHE A 126 0.06 -5.96 6.63
CA PHE A 126 -0.98 -6.96 6.80
C PHE A 126 -2.36 -6.39 6.51
N TYR A 127 -3.20 -7.16 5.85
CA TYR A 127 -4.52 -6.71 5.40
C TYR A 127 -5.63 -7.49 6.09
N PRO A 128 -6.66 -6.80 6.66
CA PRO A 128 -7.80 -7.48 7.28
C PRO A 128 -8.58 -8.30 6.25
N ALA A 129 -9.14 -9.43 6.64
CA ALA A 129 -9.86 -10.32 5.74
C ALA A 129 -10.94 -9.61 4.89
N GLN A 130 -11.62 -8.61 5.42
CA GLN A 130 -12.69 -7.87 4.74
C GLN A 130 -12.22 -6.60 4.01
N TYR A 131 -10.90 -6.40 3.87
CA TYR A 131 -10.32 -5.16 3.33
C TYR A 131 -10.86 -4.81 1.95
N VAL A 132 -10.85 -5.77 1.03
CA VAL A 132 -11.30 -5.57 -0.37
C VAL A 132 -12.77 -5.15 -0.41
N ASP A 133 -13.65 -5.88 0.26
CA ASP A 133 -15.09 -5.57 0.26
C ASP A 133 -15.38 -4.19 0.82
N LEU A 134 -14.71 -3.82 1.92
CA LEU A 134 -14.88 -2.52 2.54
C LEU A 134 -14.41 -1.39 1.63
N MET A 135 -13.26 -1.50 0.98
CA MET A 135 -12.76 -0.51 0.01
C MET A 135 -13.71 -0.40 -1.20
N MET A 136 -14.18 -1.52 -1.71
CA MET A 136 -15.10 -1.56 -2.85
C MET A 136 -16.45 -0.90 -2.55
N THR A 137 -16.92 -0.85 -1.28
CA THR A 137 -18.15 -0.09 -0.91
C THR A 137 -18.09 1.39 -1.29
N LYS A 138 -16.89 1.93 -1.41
CA LYS A 138 -16.66 3.33 -1.81
C LYS A 138 -16.26 3.43 -3.28
N LEU A 139 -15.35 2.54 -3.73
CA LEU A 139 -14.75 2.61 -5.06
C LEU A 139 -15.77 2.38 -6.19
N THR A 140 -16.81 1.57 -5.93
CA THR A 140 -17.88 1.30 -6.90
C THR A 140 -18.97 2.39 -6.96
N LYS A 141 -18.88 3.42 -6.11
CA LYS A 141 -19.88 4.51 -6.15
C LYS A 141 -19.68 5.38 -7.40
N PRO A 142 -20.78 5.95 -7.95
CA PRO A 142 -20.69 6.90 -9.03
C PRO A 142 -19.75 8.07 -8.70
N ASN A 143 -19.01 8.52 -9.71
CA ASN A 143 -18.09 9.66 -9.60
C ASN A 143 -16.94 9.46 -8.58
N VAL A 144 -16.55 8.23 -8.27
CA VAL A 144 -15.36 7.92 -7.48
C VAL A 144 -14.30 7.32 -8.40
N SER A 145 -13.13 7.94 -8.46
CA SER A 145 -12.00 7.45 -9.25
C SER A 145 -11.02 6.61 -8.42
N CYS A 146 -10.88 6.95 -7.14
CA CYS A 146 -10.00 6.23 -6.23
C CYS A 146 -10.42 6.36 -4.77
N VAL A 147 -9.93 5.42 -3.96
CA VAL A 147 -10.21 5.32 -2.52
C VAL A 147 -8.90 5.08 -1.77
N SER A 148 -8.77 5.71 -0.63
CA SER A 148 -7.71 5.41 0.35
C SER A 148 -8.34 5.10 1.70
N SER A 149 -7.63 4.40 2.58
CA SER A 149 -8.02 4.18 3.97
C SER A 149 -6.95 4.69 4.93
N PHE A 150 -7.25 4.66 6.22
CA PHE A 150 -6.23 4.80 7.25
C PHE A 150 -5.52 3.47 7.47
N TRP A 151 -4.36 3.53 8.13
CA TRP A 151 -3.56 2.37 8.51
C TRP A 151 -3.15 2.46 9.98
N SER A 152 -2.68 1.37 10.53
CA SER A 152 -2.15 1.28 11.88
C SER A 152 -0.74 0.70 11.88
N PHE A 153 -0.05 0.85 12.99
CA PHE A 153 1.25 0.19 13.22
C PHE A 153 1.10 -0.93 14.25
N PHE A 154 1.83 -2.01 14.11
CA PHE A 154 1.94 -2.98 15.19
C PHE A 154 2.98 -2.50 16.22
N PRO A 155 2.78 -2.79 17.52
CA PRO A 155 3.72 -2.40 18.55
C PRO A 155 5.02 -3.21 18.43
N ASP A 156 6.14 -2.59 18.79
CA ASP A 156 7.44 -3.21 18.93
C ASP A 156 8.09 -2.81 20.27
N GLU A 157 9.35 -3.17 20.48
CA GLU A 157 10.10 -2.86 21.71
C GLU A 157 10.21 -1.34 21.98
N ASN A 158 10.23 -0.53 20.92
CA ASN A 158 10.39 0.92 20.99
C ASN A 158 9.05 1.68 20.96
N HIS A 159 7.97 1.04 20.54
CA HIS A 159 6.69 1.67 20.31
C HIS A 159 5.56 0.96 21.07
N SER A 160 5.20 1.52 22.22
CA SER A 160 4.13 0.99 23.07
C SER A 160 2.76 1.12 22.39
N ARG A 161 1.83 0.20 22.68
CA ARG A 161 0.45 0.20 22.20
C ARG A 161 -0.27 1.54 22.47
N PHE A 162 -0.05 2.11 23.65
CA PHE A 162 -0.68 3.38 24.03
C PHE A 162 -0.07 4.56 23.25
N GLY A 163 1.25 4.59 23.10
CA GLY A 163 1.93 5.63 22.29
C GLY A 163 1.47 5.61 20.84
N LEU A 164 1.35 4.41 20.24
CA LEU A 164 0.83 4.24 18.88
C LEU A 164 -0.61 4.69 18.76
N PHE A 165 -1.48 4.33 19.70
CA PHE A 165 -2.88 4.77 19.69
C PHE A 165 -2.99 6.31 19.70
N LEU A 166 -2.23 6.98 20.56
CA LEU A 166 -2.22 8.44 20.63
C LEU A 166 -1.69 9.08 19.34
N PHE A 167 -0.57 8.53 18.83
CA PHE A 167 0.00 8.96 17.56
C PHE A 167 -0.99 8.81 16.41
N GLU A 168 -1.61 7.64 16.26
CA GLU A 168 -2.59 7.36 15.21
C GLU A 168 -3.80 8.29 15.31
N MET A 169 -4.29 8.56 16.51
CA MET A 169 -5.42 9.47 16.72
C MET A 169 -5.10 10.88 16.21
N ILE A 170 -3.93 11.42 16.54
CA ILE A 170 -3.51 12.76 16.11
C ILE A 170 -3.26 12.80 14.60
N ARG A 171 -2.57 11.79 14.06
CA ARG A 171 -2.35 11.64 12.62
C ARG A 171 -3.66 11.54 11.85
N ASP A 172 -4.59 10.73 12.30
CA ASP A 172 -5.87 10.51 11.64
C ASP A 172 -6.72 11.76 11.65
N MET A 173 -6.72 12.51 12.74
CA MET A 173 -7.37 13.81 12.82
C MET A 173 -6.76 14.81 11.82
N PHE A 174 -5.44 14.87 11.74
CA PHE A 174 -4.73 15.70 10.77
C PHE A 174 -5.09 15.32 9.33
N LEU A 175 -5.03 14.05 8.98
CA LEU A 175 -5.39 13.54 7.65
C LEU A 175 -6.88 13.77 7.34
N PHE A 176 -7.76 13.63 8.34
CA PHE A 176 -9.19 13.91 8.19
C PHE A 176 -9.44 15.37 7.81
N VAL A 177 -8.79 16.32 8.47
CA VAL A 177 -8.92 17.76 8.13
C VAL A 177 -8.29 18.05 6.77
N GLN A 178 -7.12 17.49 6.50
CA GLN A 178 -6.39 17.73 5.24
C GLN A 178 -7.15 17.21 4.02
N HIS A 179 -7.84 16.06 4.13
CA HIS A 179 -8.50 15.45 2.97
C HIS A 179 -9.62 16.30 2.38
N PHE A 180 -10.25 17.18 3.16
CA PHE A 180 -11.29 18.07 2.63
C PHE A 180 -10.76 19.09 1.60
N LYS A 181 -9.50 19.48 1.75
CA LYS A 181 -8.87 20.49 0.87
C LYS A 181 -7.91 19.89 -0.13
N ARG A 182 -7.14 18.89 0.32
CA ARG A 182 -6.07 18.27 -0.46
C ARG A 182 -6.04 16.75 -0.26
N PRO A 183 -7.07 16.05 -0.74
CA PRO A 183 -7.21 14.61 -0.54
C PRO A 183 -6.03 13.81 -1.12
N GLU A 184 -5.42 14.28 -2.22
CA GLU A 184 -4.27 13.65 -2.86
C GLU A 184 -3.06 13.52 -1.93
N LEU A 185 -2.86 14.45 -1.00
CA LEU A 185 -1.77 14.40 -0.04
C LEU A 185 -1.97 13.38 1.09
N CYS A 186 -3.17 12.87 1.23
CA CYS A 186 -3.52 11.88 2.26
C CYS A 186 -3.41 10.43 1.74
N VAL A 187 -3.23 10.25 0.44
CA VAL A 187 -3.10 8.92 -0.18
C VAL A 187 -1.73 8.31 0.15
N ARG A 188 -1.72 7.00 0.39
CA ARG A 188 -0.51 6.19 0.59
C ARG A 188 -0.67 4.88 -0.16
N GLY A 189 0.41 4.41 -0.78
CA GLY A 189 0.40 3.23 -1.62
C GLY A 189 -0.21 2.00 -0.99
N MET A 190 0.19 1.67 0.23
CA MET A 190 -0.32 0.50 0.94
C MET A 190 -1.82 0.51 1.26
N VAL A 191 -2.50 1.64 1.10
CA VAL A 191 -3.95 1.79 1.39
C VAL A 191 -4.70 2.45 0.23
N PHE A 192 -4.22 2.27 -0.99
CA PHE A 192 -4.73 2.94 -2.17
C PHE A 192 -5.35 1.95 -3.16
N ALA A 193 -6.58 2.27 -3.60
CA ALA A 193 -7.27 1.53 -4.64
C ALA A 193 -7.94 2.48 -5.63
N PHE A 194 -7.95 2.14 -6.91
CA PHE A 194 -8.47 3.00 -7.97
C PHE A 194 -9.06 2.20 -9.14
N ASN A 195 -9.77 2.89 -10.01
CA ASN A 195 -10.19 2.33 -11.29
C ASN A 195 -8.97 2.28 -12.24
N ALA A 196 -8.58 1.06 -12.62
CA ALA A 196 -7.40 0.79 -13.45
C ALA A 196 -7.50 1.40 -14.84
N ASP A 197 -8.71 1.47 -15.44
CA ASP A 197 -8.90 2.06 -16.77
C ASP A 197 -8.61 3.56 -16.78
N TYR A 198 -8.90 4.25 -15.68
CA TYR A 198 -8.56 5.66 -15.54
C TYR A 198 -7.05 5.85 -15.30
N ALA A 199 -6.45 4.98 -14.48
CA ALA A 199 -5.02 5.05 -14.20
C ALA A 199 -4.17 4.77 -15.44
N ARG A 200 -4.57 3.82 -16.30
CA ARG A 200 -3.88 3.54 -17.57
C ARG A 200 -3.89 4.74 -18.53
N LYS A 201 -4.90 5.63 -18.46
CA LYS A 201 -4.96 6.85 -19.29
C LYS A 201 -4.00 7.94 -18.85
N VAL A 202 -3.64 7.98 -17.57
CA VAL A 202 -2.78 9.04 -17.01
C VAL A 202 -1.37 8.56 -16.68
N ALA A 203 -1.16 7.25 -16.57
CA ALA A 203 0.03 6.54 -16.13
C ALA A 203 0.51 6.94 -14.70
N ILE A 204 1.34 6.10 -14.10
CA ILE A 204 1.97 6.38 -12.80
C ILE A 204 3.29 7.10 -13.05
N ARG A 205 3.58 8.13 -12.27
CA ARG A 205 4.87 8.82 -12.37
C ARG A 205 6.00 7.91 -11.93
N THR A 206 6.94 7.70 -12.82
CA THR A 206 8.14 6.87 -12.61
C THR A 206 9.41 7.70 -12.43
N ASP A 207 9.32 9.00 -12.68
CA ASP A 207 10.40 9.98 -12.64
C ASP A 207 10.65 10.55 -11.23
N ILE A 208 9.85 10.13 -10.24
CA ILE A 208 9.98 10.57 -8.85
C ILE A 208 10.22 9.39 -7.91
N ARG A 209 10.94 9.66 -6.82
CA ARG A 209 11.28 8.65 -5.81
C ARG A 209 10.17 8.46 -4.76
N ARG A 210 9.40 9.52 -4.49
CA ARG A 210 8.34 9.53 -3.47
C ARG A 210 7.19 10.40 -3.92
N GLY A 211 5.96 10.00 -3.56
CA GLY A 211 4.75 10.77 -3.82
C GLY A 211 4.04 10.37 -5.12
N GLU A 212 4.43 9.27 -5.75
CA GLU A 212 3.79 8.71 -6.94
C GLU A 212 2.30 8.43 -6.72
N ASP A 213 1.92 7.94 -5.52
CA ASP A 213 0.53 7.65 -5.16
C ASP A 213 -0.32 8.92 -5.10
N GLY A 214 0.18 9.95 -4.43
CA GLY A 214 -0.49 11.25 -4.36
C GLY A 214 -0.58 11.93 -5.72
N SER A 215 0.46 11.81 -6.55
CA SER A 215 0.48 12.30 -7.93
C SER A 215 -0.55 11.59 -8.79
N LEU A 216 -0.62 10.24 -8.71
CA LEU A 216 -1.64 9.46 -9.41
C LEU A 216 -3.04 9.87 -8.95
N ALA A 217 -3.27 9.96 -7.63
CA ALA A 217 -4.56 10.38 -7.10
C ALA A 217 -4.97 11.77 -7.61
N LEU A 218 -4.03 12.72 -7.73
CA LEU A 218 -4.28 14.03 -8.32
C LEU A 218 -4.67 13.90 -9.80
N SER A 219 -3.95 13.11 -10.58
CA SER A 219 -4.22 12.88 -12.00
C SER A 219 -5.55 12.15 -12.25
N LEU A 220 -6.06 11.43 -11.25
CA LEU A 220 -7.38 10.75 -11.33
C LEU A 220 -8.57 11.66 -11.00
N LYS A 221 -8.37 12.89 -10.50
CA LYS A 221 -9.46 13.83 -10.17
C LYS A 221 -10.40 14.15 -11.34
N PRO A 222 -9.95 14.29 -12.61
CA PRO A 222 -10.85 14.52 -13.72
C PRO A 222 -11.86 13.39 -13.97
N PHE A 223 -11.56 12.16 -13.52
CA PHE A 223 -12.43 11.00 -13.69
C PHE A 223 -13.36 10.76 -12.51
N GLY A 224 -13.18 11.47 -11.39
CA GLY A 224 -14.01 11.32 -10.20
C GLY A 224 -13.33 11.77 -8.91
N LYS A 225 -14.06 11.61 -7.81
CA LYS A 225 -13.60 12.05 -6.50
C LYS A 225 -12.58 11.08 -5.91
N ILE A 226 -11.61 11.63 -5.16
CA ILE A 226 -10.78 10.88 -4.23
C ILE A 226 -11.59 10.72 -2.94
N THR A 227 -11.84 9.48 -2.52
CA THR A 227 -12.67 9.18 -1.35
C THR A 227 -11.86 8.48 -0.28
N PHE A 228 -12.23 8.68 0.98
CA PHE A 228 -11.59 8.02 2.12
C PHE A 228 -12.55 7.08 2.84
N LEU A 229 -12.02 5.93 3.25
CA LEU A 229 -12.70 4.96 4.08
C LEU A 229 -12.21 5.07 5.52
N TYR A 230 -13.09 5.53 6.41
CA TYR A 230 -12.78 5.73 7.84
C TYR A 230 -13.07 4.51 8.72
N ASN A 231 -13.50 3.39 8.12
CA ASN A 231 -13.85 2.19 8.86
C ASN A 231 -12.60 1.52 9.46
N ARG A 232 -12.56 1.39 10.78
CA ARG A 232 -11.44 0.75 11.48
C ARG A 232 -11.21 -0.72 11.08
N LYS A 233 -12.26 -1.43 10.64
CA LYS A 233 -12.15 -2.81 10.15
C LYS A 233 -11.42 -2.93 8.81
N ALA A 234 -11.24 -1.81 8.10
CA ALA A 234 -10.50 -1.74 6.84
C ALA A 234 -9.08 -1.16 7.01
N ARG A 235 -8.55 -1.14 8.23
CA ARG A 235 -7.21 -0.64 8.50
C ARG A 235 -6.17 -1.74 8.33
N PRO A 236 -5.33 -1.69 7.32
CA PRO A 236 -4.11 -2.48 7.29
C PRO A 236 -3.18 -2.11 8.45
N VAL A 237 -2.30 -3.03 8.80
CA VAL A 237 -1.33 -2.85 9.87
C VAL A 237 0.06 -3.07 9.30
N THR A 238 0.95 -2.09 9.47
CA THR A 238 2.30 -2.11 8.90
C THR A 238 3.38 -1.98 9.98
N GLY A 239 4.60 -2.31 9.60
CA GLY A 239 5.79 -2.08 10.41
C GLY A 239 6.38 -0.68 10.18
N TYR A 240 7.62 -0.51 10.59
CA TYR A 240 8.33 0.77 10.59
C TYR A 240 9.36 0.89 9.45
N GLY A 241 9.32 0.00 8.45
CA GLY A 241 10.38 -0.21 7.47
C GLY A 241 10.95 1.06 6.81
N THR A 242 10.11 1.99 6.42
CA THR A 242 10.54 3.25 5.78
C THR A 242 10.85 4.38 6.77
N ILE A 243 10.45 4.25 8.04
CA ILE A 243 10.67 5.27 9.07
C ILE A 243 12.04 5.09 9.71
N GLY A 244 12.60 3.86 9.65
CA GLY A 244 13.93 3.53 10.18
C GLY A 244 14.04 3.79 11.68
N SER A 245 15.23 4.20 12.13
CA SER A 245 15.51 4.53 13.54
C SER A 245 14.93 5.88 14.00
N GLN A 246 14.27 6.65 13.13
CA GLN A 246 13.67 7.91 13.53
C GLN A 246 12.37 7.68 14.30
N SER A 247 12.17 8.45 15.37
CA SER A 247 10.91 8.44 16.11
C SER A 247 9.73 8.77 15.19
N LEU A 248 8.61 8.02 15.32
CA LEU A 248 7.35 8.29 14.61
C LEU A 248 6.93 9.78 14.75
N TRP A 249 7.14 10.35 15.93
CA TRP A 249 6.83 11.76 16.21
C TRP A 249 7.74 12.71 15.43
N GLN A 250 9.03 12.41 15.32
CA GLN A 250 9.97 13.22 14.54
C GLN A 250 9.60 13.19 13.06
N SER A 251 9.33 12.01 12.51
CA SER A 251 8.89 11.83 11.12
C SER A 251 7.57 12.56 10.86
N PHE A 252 6.62 12.48 11.79
CA PHE A 252 5.33 13.18 11.67
C PHE A 252 5.52 14.70 11.73
N VAL A 253 6.29 15.21 12.70
CA VAL A 253 6.58 16.64 12.84
C VAL A 253 7.33 17.18 11.63
N GLN A 254 8.30 16.44 11.08
CA GLN A 254 8.97 16.80 9.84
C GLN A 254 7.98 16.86 8.68
N HIS A 255 7.11 15.86 8.56
CA HIS A 255 6.08 15.83 7.53
C HIS A 255 5.12 17.03 7.65
N VAL A 256 4.65 17.32 8.87
CA VAL A 256 3.82 18.49 9.16
C VAL A 256 4.58 19.80 8.92
N LYS A 257 5.88 19.89 9.24
CA LYS A 257 6.71 21.08 8.97
C LYS A 257 6.93 21.30 7.48
N ILE A 258 7.23 20.25 6.72
CA ILE A 258 7.38 20.31 5.25
C ILE A 258 6.07 20.75 4.61
N GLN A 259 4.96 20.22 5.08
CA GLN A 259 3.63 20.65 4.65
C GLN A 259 3.23 21.99 5.27
N GLY A 260 3.67 22.29 6.48
CA GLY A 260 3.35 23.47 7.29
C GLY A 260 4.20 24.71 6.98
N LYS A 261 5.34 24.61 6.26
CA LYS A 261 5.93 25.77 5.54
C LYS A 261 4.96 26.37 4.54
N GLY A 262 3.80 25.75 4.45
CA GLY A 262 2.62 26.21 3.79
C GLY A 262 1.35 26.10 4.64
N LEU A 263 1.33 26.49 5.93
CA LEU A 263 0.04 26.65 6.61
C LEU A 263 -0.87 27.61 5.82
N SER A 264 -0.29 28.63 5.17
CA SER A 264 -0.95 29.36 4.10
C SER A 264 -1.31 28.51 2.88
N ARG A 265 -0.52 27.48 2.54
CA ARG A 265 -0.76 26.57 1.41
C ARG A 265 -1.87 25.53 1.69
N ILE A 266 -2.25 25.27 2.93
CA ILE A 266 -3.46 24.50 3.26
C ILE A 266 -4.70 25.21 2.69
N PHE A 267 -4.64 26.52 2.50
CA PHE A 267 -5.73 27.35 1.99
C PHE A 267 -5.72 27.55 0.48
N TYR A 268 -4.64 27.24 -0.23
CA TYR A 268 -4.54 27.40 -1.68
C TYR A 268 -4.59 26.04 -2.38
N LYS A 269 -5.50 25.90 -3.37
CA LYS A 269 -5.46 24.79 -4.32
C LYS A 269 -4.21 24.94 -5.19
N LYS A 270 -3.35 23.93 -5.23
CA LYS A 270 -2.32 23.80 -6.25
C LYS A 270 -2.73 22.67 -7.18
N ASP A 271 -2.81 22.94 -8.46
CA ASP A 271 -3.06 21.93 -9.49
C ASP A 271 -1.76 21.31 -10.01
N HIS A 272 -0.61 21.90 -9.64
CA HIS A 272 0.73 21.41 -9.98
C HIS A 272 1.64 21.44 -8.76
N TYR A 273 2.45 20.40 -8.63
CA TYR A 273 3.52 20.26 -7.62
C TYR A 273 4.87 20.34 -8.34
N GLU A 274 5.74 21.21 -7.86
CA GLU A 274 7.14 21.21 -8.24
C GLU A 274 7.87 20.22 -7.33
N ASP A 275 8.52 19.23 -7.93
CA ASP A 275 9.35 18.28 -7.21
C ASP A 275 10.71 18.91 -6.92
N SER A 276 11.28 18.63 -5.75
CA SER A 276 12.68 18.97 -5.48
C SER A 276 13.59 18.08 -6.33
N GLU A 277 14.77 18.59 -6.72
CA GLU A 277 15.77 17.84 -7.50
C GLU A 277 16.13 16.50 -6.83
N ASP A 278 16.15 16.44 -5.49
CA ASP A 278 16.43 15.23 -4.70
C ASP A 278 15.32 14.17 -4.84
N ASN A 279 14.11 14.56 -5.27
CA ASN A 279 12.99 13.64 -5.47
C ASN A 279 12.96 13.05 -6.88
N LEU A 280 13.73 13.58 -7.81
CA LEU A 280 13.78 13.06 -9.17
C LEU A 280 14.65 11.79 -9.25
N VAL A 281 14.19 10.82 -10.03
CA VAL A 281 14.99 9.64 -10.39
C VAL A 281 16.00 10.08 -11.45
N LYS A 282 17.28 9.95 -11.19
CA LYS A 282 18.31 10.19 -12.21
C LYS A 282 18.10 9.18 -13.33
N ARG A 283 17.93 9.68 -14.54
CA ARG A 283 17.96 8.84 -15.76
C ARG A 283 19.43 8.49 -16.00
N GLU A 284 19.78 7.22 -15.79
CA GLU A 284 21.01 6.66 -16.32
C GLU A 284 20.88 6.39 -17.81
#